data_e26193a64934ba82add98973756555be
#
_entry.id   e26193a64934ba82add98973756555be
#
_cell.length_a   1.000
_cell.length_b   1.000
_cell.length_c   1.000
_cell.angle_alpha   90.00
_cell.angle_beta   90.00
_cell.angle_gamma   90.00
#
_symmetry.space_group_name_H-M   'P 1'
#
loop_
_entity.id
_entity.type
_entity.pdbx_description
1 polymer ?
#
loop_
_entity_poly.entity_id
_entity_poly.type
_entity_poly.pdbx_seq_one_letter_code
_entity_poly.pdbx_strand_id
1 'polypeptide(L)'
;MSPRDAIALAWSAISAHRLRSTLTMLGIVIGITSVILLTSIGEGSRRFILAEFSQFGTNLLSVQPGNTRTTGVPASLLGTIHDLTLEDASSLLRVSGVEAVVPVAMGAARVEHGDHGRSVYVYGVTADVPAVWKFHIRQGRFLPKGDPREGAPVAVLGTKLRQEIFGEEQALGSYVRIGGERYQVIGVLEPKGQFLGFDLDDTAYIPVSRALALFNRRGLIEIDVLLTPDAAATPIAARIRQTLIARHRNEEDFTIVTQDEMLSVLGNVMDIVNLAVGGIGGISLLVGAIGILTMMWISVNERRAEIGLAKALGATPRQILVLFLAEASALALAGGILGVLAGLGLARALRFVVPGLPIATPVPYVVAALVVSTVVGLASGVLPARDRKSTRLNSSHTR
;
A
#
# COMPACT_ATOMS: atom_id res chain seq x y z
N MET A 1 18.70 -45.80 3.97
CA MET A 1 19.20 -44.66 4.76
C MET A 1 18.05 -44.13 5.59
N SER A 2 18.23 -44.02 6.89
CA SER A 2 17.22 -43.39 7.73
C SER A 2 17.23 -41.88 7.53
N PRO A 3 16.08 -41.18 7.75
CA PRO A 3 16.06 -39.72 7.65
C PRO A 3 17.09 -39.02 8.59
N ARG A 4 17.40 -39.68 9.70
CA ARG A 4 18.40 -39.18 10.67
C ARG A 4 19.82 -39.22 10.10
N ASP A 5 20.17 -40.28 9.33
CA ASP A 5 21.49 -40.42 8.71
C ASP A 5 21.68 -39.35 7.60
N ALA A 6 20.63 -39.04 6.86
CA ALA A 6 20.65 -37.97 5.84
C ALA A 6 20.89 -36.58 6.45
N ILE A 7 20.26 -36.30 7.59
CA ILE A 7 20.45 -35.02 8.32
C ILE A 7 21.86 -34.93 8.91
N ALA A 8 22.37 -36.02 9.50
CA ALA A 8 23.71 -36.04 10.07
C ALA A 8 24.80 -35.87 9.00
N LEU A 9 24.64 -36.48 7.84
CA LEU A 9 25.53 -36.33 6.68
C LEU A 9 25.48 -34.91 6.10
N ALA A 10 24.29 -34.30 5.97
CA ALA A 10 24.15 -32.95 5.53
C ALA A 10 24.84 -31.94 6.49
N TRP A 11 24.71 -32.18 7.80
CA TRP A 11 25.37 -31.35 8.82
C TRP A 11 26.91 -31.46 8.77
N SER A 12 27.44 -32.68 8.59
CA SER A 12 28.88 -32.90 8.46
C SER A 12 29.45 -32.26 7.18
N ALA A 13 28.72 -32.29 6.08
CA ALA A 13 29.08 -31.66 4.82
C ALA A 13 29.12 -30.14 4.91
N ILE A 14 28.13 -29.50 5.58
CA ILE A 14 28.09 -28.06 5.85
C ILE A 14 29.27 -27.63 6.74
N SER A 15 29.65 -28.43 7.71
CA SER A 15 30.71 -28.13 8.66
C SER A 15 32.14 -28.32 8.10
N ALA A 16 32.31 -29.13 7.05
CA ALA A 16 33.61 -29.41 6.43
C ALA A 16 34.17 -28.16 5.66
N HIS A 17 33.29 -27.35 5.03
CA HIS A 17 33.70 -26.18 4.24
C HIS A 17 32.92 -24.92 4.66
N ARG A 18 33.05 -24.54 5.92
CA ARG A 18 32.23 -23.49 6.57
C ARG A 18 32.14 -22.17 5.78
N LEU A 19 33.27 -21.67 5.28
CA LEU A 19 33.32 -20.37 4.57
C LEU A 19 32.50 -20.39 3.27
N ARG A 20 32.55 -21.51 2.54
CA ARG A 20 31.86 -21.67 1.25
C ARG A 20 30.34 -21.87 1.48
N SER A 21 29.99 -22.72 2.43
CA SER A 21 28.59 -22.96 2.81
C SER A 21 27.90 -21.69 3.32
N THR A 22 28.59 -20.88 4.12
CA THR A 22 28.06 -19.59 4.63
C THR A 22 27.88 -18.59 3.51
N LEU A 23 28.84 -18.44 2.57
CA LEU A 23 28.70 -17.53 1.42
C LEU A 23 27.53 -17.91 0.51
N THR A 24 27.37 -19.20 0.26
CA THR A 24 26.25 -19.71 -0.55
C THR A 24 24.90 -19.50 0.14
N MET A 25 24.82 -19.82 1.44
CA MET A 25 23.62 -19.56 2.24
C MET A 25 23.30 -18.07 2.32
N LEU A 26 24.32 -17.20 2.41
CA LEU A 26 24.13 -15.76 2.50
C LEU A 26 23.34 -15.21 1.30
N GLY A 27 23.62 -15.68 0.09
CA GLY A 27 22.87 -15.27 -1.11
C GLY A 27 21.37 -15.62 -1.01
N ILE A 28 21.06 -16.82 -0.51
CA ILE A 28 19.67 -17.27 -0.31
C ILE A 28 19.02 -16.47 0.83
N VAL A 29 19.73 -16.26 1.94
CA VAL A 29 19.26 -15.49 3.09
C VAL A 29 18.91 -14.06 2.67
N ILE A 30 19.79 -13.38 1.96
CA ILE A 30 19.56 -12.01 1.48
C ILE A 30 18.35 -11.97 0.55
N GLY A 31 18.25 -12.91 -0.41
CA GLY A 31 17.14 -12.96 -1.35
C GLY A 31 15.80 -13.13 -0.65
N ILE A 32 15.70 -14.11 0.25
CA ILE A 32 14.46 -14.38 0.99
C ILE A 32 14.12 -13.25 1.98
N THR A 33 15.12 -12.72 2.69
CA THR A 33 14.94 -11.58 3.59
C THR A 33 14.36 -10.38 2.85
N SER A 34 14.91 -10.05 1.67
CA SER A 34 14.44 -8.94 0.84
C SER A 34 12.99 -9.16 0.37
N VAL A 35 12.66 -10.36 -0.11
CA VAL A 35 11.30 -10.69 -0.55
C VAL A 35 10.31 -10.56 0.62
N ILE A 36 10.62 -11.13 1.79
CA ILE A 36 9.74 -11.09 2.96
C ILE A 36 9.57 -9.65 3.45
N LEU A 37 10.64 -8.86 3.52
CA LEU A 37 10.58 -7.48 3.98
C LEU A 37 9.70 -6.64 3.07
N LEU A 38 9.96 -6.69 1.76
CA LEU A 38 9.25 -5.87 0.78
C LEU A 38 7.78 -6.28 0.63
N THR A 39 7.49 -7.59 0.61
CA THR A 39 6.10 -8.07 0.58
C THR A 39 5.35 -7.74 1.87
N SER A 40 6.04 -7.71 3.02
CA SER A 40 5.44 -7.32 4.31
C SER A 40 5.08 -5.83 4.34
N ILE A 41 5.93 -4.96 3.77
CA ILE A 41 5.65 -3.53 3.64
C ILE A 41 4.51 -3.32 2.64
N GLY A 42 4.55 -3.97 1.48
CA GLY A 42 3.51 -3.84 0.45
C GLY A 42 2.12 -4.24 0.94
N GLU A 43 2.00 -5.40 1.58
CA GLU A 43 0.73 -5.87 2.14
C GLU A 43 0.28 -5.03 3.34
N GLY A 44 1.22 -4.58 4.17
CA GLY A 44 0.92 -3.65 5.26
C GLY A 44 0.36 -2.33 4.75
N SER A 45 1.00 -1.74 3.75
CA SER A 45 0.53 -0.50 3.10
C SER A 45 -0.84 -0.69 2.45
N ARG A 46 -1.04 -1.81 1.75
CA ARG A 46 -2.35 -2.15 1.15
C ARG A 46 -3.45 -2.21 2.21
N ARG A 47 -3.23 -2.93 3.31
CA ARG A 47 -4.21 -3.04 4.40
C ARG A 47 -4.46 -1.70 5.09
N PHE A 48 -3.42 -0.91 5.29
CA PHE A 48 -3.53 0.41 5.88
C PHE A 48 -4.42 1.31 5.02
N ILE A 49 -4.16 1.39 3.72
CA ILE A 49 -4.95 2.21 2.80
C ILE A 49 -6.41 1.71 2.74
N LEU A 50 -6.63 0.39 2.64
CA LEU A 50 -7.98 -0.18 2.67
C LEU A 50 -8.74 0.16 3.96
N ALA A 51 -8.05 0.12 5.11
CA ALA A 51 -8.64 0.49 6.40
C ALA A 51 -8.99 1.99 6.45
N GLU A 52 -8.10 2.86 5.96
CA GLU A 52 -8.33 4.29 5.87
C GLU A 52 -9.57 4.61 5.02
N PHE A 53 -9.66 4.01 3.82
CA PHE A 53 -10.82 4.22 2.95
C PHE A 53 -12.12 3.69 3.54
N SER A 54 -12.10 2.58 4.27
CA SER A 54 -13.30 2.01 4.88
C SER A 54 -13.90 2.92 5.97
N GLN A 55 -13.12 3.83 6.56
CA GLN A 55 -13.61 4.80 7.56
C GLN A 55 -14.55 5.85 6.96
N PHE A 56 -14.44 6.14 5.65
CA PHE A 56 -15.33 7.08 4.96
C PHE A 56 -16.60 6.43 4.39
N GLY A 57 -16.72 5.11 4.46
CA GLY A 57 -17.85 4.34 3.91
C GLY A 57 -17.58 3.81 2.52
N THR A 58 -18.29 2.75 2.15
CA THR A 58 -18.09 2.03 0.89
C THR A 58 -18.83 2.63 -0.31
N ASN A 59 -19.74 3.58 -0.07
CA ASN A 59 -20.68 4.10 -1.08
C ASN A 59 -20.39 5.57 -1.43
N LEU A 60 -19.13 5.98 -1.37
CA LEU A 60 -18.71 7.33 -1.71
C LEU A 60 -18.16 7.37 -3.15
N LEU A 61 -18.57 8.41 -3.88
CA LEU A 61 -18.06 8.75 -5.20
C LEU A 61 -17.60 10.20 -5.17
N SER A 62 -16.42 10.49 -5.70
CA SER A 62 -15.91 11.85 -5.83
C SER A 62 -15.88 12.28 -7.28
N VAL A 63 -16.34 13.49 -7.56
CA VAL A 63 -16.22 14.17 -8.85
C VAL A 63 -15.19 15.27 -8.71
N GLN A 64 -14.12 15.20 -9.50
CA GLN A 64 -13.02 16.14 -9.48
C GLN A 64 -12.93 16.91 -10.80
N PRO A 65 -12.56 18.20 -10.79
CA PRO A 65 -12.39 18.95 -12.01
C PRO A 65 -11.22 18.41 -12.84
N GLY A 66 -11.38 18.41 -14.15
CA GLY A 66 -10.37 17.99 -15.12
C GLY A 66 -10.42 16.52 -15.51
N ASN A 67 -10.00 16.25 -16.73
CA ASN A 67 -10.00 14.87 -17.28
C ASN A 67 -8.60 14.27 -17.16
N THR A 68 -8.40 13.38 -16.19
CA THR A 68 -7.12 12.68 -15.94
C THR A 68 -6.80 11.63 -17.00
N ARG A 69 -7.78 11.19 -17.81
CA ARG A 69 -7.57 10.16 -18.84
C ARG A 69 -6.74 10.65 -20.04
N THR A 70 -6.72 11.95 -20.29
CA THR A 70 -6.04 12.54 -21.45
C THR A 70 -4.62 13.01 -21.20
N THR A 71 -4.24 13.32 -19.96
CA THR A 71 -2.96 13.97 -19.68
C THR A 71 -2.06 13.26 -18.66
N GLY A 72 -2.56 12.28 -17.92
CA GLY A 72 -1.78 11.56 -16.91
C GLY A 72 -1.28 12.42 -15.73
N VAL A 73 -1.57 13.71 -15.74
CA VAL A 73 -1.23 14.68 -14.69
C VAL A 73 -2.53 15.14 -14.04
N PRO A 74 -2.61 15.27 -12.70
CA PRO A 74 -3.79 15.82 -12.05
C PRO A 74 -4.15 17.18 -12.66
N ALA A 75 -5.38 17.31 -13.16
CA ALA A 75 -5.83 18.49 -13.89
C ALA A 75 -5.85 19.74 -13.02
N SER A 76 -5.89 19.58 -11.69
CA SER A 76 -5.70 20.66 -10.71
C SER A 76 -4.38 21.44 -10.88
N LEU A 77 -3.38 20.85 -11.57
CA LEU A 77 -2.09 21.48 -11.87
C LEU A 77 -2.05 22.17 -13.25
N LEU A 78 -2.97 21.82 -14.16
CA LEU A 78 -2.93 22.30 -15.56
C LEU A 78 -3.98 23.38 -15.89
N GLY A 79 -4.86 23.71 -14.93
CA GLY A 79 -6.02 24.58 -15.18
C GLY A 79 -7.12 23.83 -15.94
N THR A 80 -8.33 23.86 -15.40
CA THR A 80 -9.52 23.25 -16.02
C THR A 80 -10.16 24.24 -16.97
N ILE A 81 -10.74 23.74 -18.07
CA ILE A 81 -11.47 24.56 -19.04
C ILE A 81 -12.75 25.11 -18.39
N HIS A 82 -13.40 24.30 -17.53
CA HIS A 82 -14.56 24.68 -16.73
C HIS A 82 -14.38 24.23 -15.28
N ASP A 83 -14.74 25.08 -14.36
CA ASP A 83 -14.74 24.77 -12.93
C ASP A 83 -16.02 24.00 -12.55
N LEU A 84 -15.94 23.06 -11.63
CA LEU A 84 -17.12 22.48 -10.98
C LEU A 84 -17.81 23.55 -10.12
N THR A 85 -19.11 23.68 -10.27
CA THR A 85 -19.90 24.74 -9.62
C THR A 85 -20.83 24.19 -8.53
N LEU A 86 -21.38 25.09 -7.69
CA LEU A 86 -22.43 24.72 -6.72
C LEU A 86 -23.71 24.27 -7.41
N GLU A 87 -23.97 24.77 -8.62
CA GLU A 87 -25.08 24.37 -9.46
C GLU A 87 -24.92 22.91 -9.95
N ASP A 88 -23.69 22.49 -10.24
CA ASP A 88 -23.38 21.10 -10.61
C ASP A 88 -23.64 20.18 -9.42
N ALA A 89 -23.11 20.53 -8.24
CA ALA A 89 -23.38 19.78 -7.00
C ALA A 89 -24.90 19.65 -6.73
N SER A 90 -25.65 20.75 -6.87
CA SER A 90 -27.11 20.76 -6.67
C SER A 90 -27.85 19.91 -7.71
N SER A 91 -27.31 19.79 -8.93
CA SER A 91 -27.88 18.96 -9.98
C SER A 91 -27.74 17.45 -9.67
N LEU A 92 -26.65 17.07 -9.00
CA LEU A 92 -26.38 15.68 -8.64
C LEU A 92 -27.34 15.13 -7.58
N LEU A 93 -27.88 15.97 -6.70
CA LEU A 93 -28.92 15.57 -5.75
C LEU A 93 -30.20 15.03 -6.41
N ARG A 94 -30.44 15.37 -7.68
CA ARG A 94 -31.61 14.89 -8.45
C ARG A 94 -31.36 13.56 -9.16
N VAL A 95 -30.14 13.06 -9.14
CA VAL A 95 -29.79 11.77 -9.76
C VAL A 95 -30.29 10.63 -8.88
N SER A 96 -31.08 9.74 -9.46
CA SER A 96 -31.61 8.55 -8.72
C SER A 96 -30.46 7.68 -8.21
N GLY A 97 -30.48 7.37 -6.91
CA GLY A 97 -29.45 6.61 -6.21
C GLY A 97 -28.41 7.48 -5.51
N VAL A 98 -28.53 8.82 -5.57
CA VAL A 98 -27.76 9.76 -4.77
C VAL A 98 -28.54 10.08 -3.50
N GLU A 99 -27.91 9.93 -2.34
CA GLU A 99 -28.46 10.22 -1.01
C GLU A 99 -28.10 11.62 -0.52
N ALA A 100 -26.83 11.98 -0.66
CA ALA A 100 -26.32 13.30 -0.25
C ALA A 100 -25.17 13.75 -1.15
N VAL A 101 -24.94 15.07 -1.20
CA VAL A 101 -23.88 15.69 -1.99
C VAL A 101 -23.19 16.75 -1.16
N VAL A 102 -21.87 16.69 -1.10
CA VAL A 102 -21.01 17.67 -0.43
C VAL A 102 -20.12 18.34 -1.47
N PRO A 103 -20.43 19.60 -1.87
CA PRO A 103 -19.48 20.43 -2.60
C PRO A 103 -18.34 20.84 -1.67
N VAL A 104 -17.10 20.68 -2.12
CA VAL A 104 -15.90 20.96 -1.33
C VAL A 104 -15.08 22.08 -1.96
N ALA A 105 -14.84 23.12 -1.19
CA ALA A 105 -13.81 24.11 -1.45
C ALA A 105 -12.77 24.03 -0.33
N MET A 106 -11.49 24.21 -0.62
CA MET A 106 -10.43 24.14 0.38
C MET A 106 -9.34 25.15 0.11
N GLY A 107 -8.75 25.63 1.18
CA GLY A 107 -7.54 26.44 1.15
C GLY A 107 -6.86 26.46 2.50
N ALA A 108 -5.65 26.99 2.55
CA ALA A 108 -4.94 27.21 3.81
C ALA A 108 -5.22 28.64 4.29
N ALA A 109 -5.61 28.78 5.56
CA ALA A 109 -5.81 30.06 6.20
C ALA A 109 -5.33 30.04 7.65
N ARG A 110 -5.01 31.20 8.17
CA ARG A 110 -4.71 31.39 9.58
C ARG A 110 -6.01 31.49 10.35
N VAL A 111 -6.16 30.66 11.36
CA VAL A 111 -7.27 30.69 12.33
C VAL A 111 -6.74 31.25 13.63
N GLU A 112 -7.44 32.27 14.17
CA GLU A 112 -6.97 33.06 15.32
C GLU A 112 -8.08 33.27 16.35
N HIS A 113 -7.69 33.20 17.64
CA HIS A 113 -8.50 33.61 18.78
C HIS A 113 -7.60 34.25 19.83
N GLY A 114 -7.91 35.52 20.22
CA GLY A 114 -7.03 36.28 21.08
C GLY A 114 -5.62 36.39 20.51
N ASP A 115 -4.63 36.02 21.30
CA ASP A 115 -3.22 36.01 20.90
C ASP A 115 -2.74 34.70 20.26
N HIS A 116 -3.62 33.68 20.20
CA HIS A 116 -3.30 32.39 19.62
C HIS A 116 -3.73 32.33 18.16
N GLY A 117 -2.87 31.79 17.32
CA GLY A 117 -3.17 31.63 15.89
C GLY A 117 -2.39 30.51 15.24
N ARG A 118 -3.06 29.78 14.35
CA ARG A 118 -2.50 28.60 13.66
C ARG A 118 -2.91 28.58 12.20
N SER A 119 -1.96 28.29 11.30
CA SER A 119 -2.25 28.09 9.88
C SER A 119 -2.67 26.64 9.65
N VAL A 120 -3.89 26.46 9.15
CA VAL A 120 -4.51 25.14 8.96
C VAL A 120 -5.24 25.10 7.62
N TYR A 121 -5.63 23.90 7.20
CA TYR A 121 -6.58 23.75 6.10
C TYR A 121 -7.99 24.10 6.58
N VAL A 122 -8.67 24.88 5.74
CA VAL A 122 -10.06 25.28 5.96
C VAL A 122 -10.90 24.70 4.83
N TYR A 123 -11.86 23.90 5.20
CA TYR A 123 -12.80 23.25 4.30
C TYR A 123 -14.11 24.05 4.23
N GLY A 124 -14.46 24.46 3.03
CA GLY A 124 -15.79 25.00 2.74
C GLY A 124 -16.69 23.87 2.28
N VAL A 125 -17.72 23.59 3.07
CA VAL A 125 -18.58 22.42 2.88
C VAL A 125 -20.04 22.71 3.22
N THR A 126 -20.93 21.73 3.03
CA THR A 126 -22.34 21.79 3.43
C THR A 126 -22.63 21.01 4.71
N ALA A 127 -23.87 21.10 5.17
CA ALA A 127 -24.38 20.41 6.37
C ALA A 127 -24.32 18.89 6.30
N ASP A 128 -24.16 18.31 5.12
CA ASP A 128 -24.24 16.85 4.90
C ASP A 128 -22.92 16.11 5.15
N VAL A 129 -21.84 16.83 5.45
CA VAL A 129 -20.52 16.25 5.79
C VAL A 129 -20.58 15.16 6.86
N PRO A 130 -21.32 15.32 7.98
CA PRO A 130 -21.40 14.25 8.99
C PRO A 130 -21.93 12.93 8.44
N ALA A 131 -22.88 12.97 7.51
CA ALA A 131 -23.42 11.78 6.85
C ALA A 131 -22.44 11.20 5.82
N VAL A 132 -21.84 12.06 4.97
CA VAL A 132 -20.99 11.68 3.83
C VAL A 132 -19.61 11.22 4.30
N TRP A 133 -18.97 11.96 5.20
CA TRP A 133 -17.62 11.65 5.70
C TRP A 133 -17.63 10.92 7.04
N LYS A 134 -18.81 10.56 7.57
CA LYS A 134 -18.98 9.89 8.88
C LYS A 134 -18.27 10.61 10.01
N PHE A 135 -18.44 11.94 10.07
CA PHE A 135 -17.94 12.75 11.17
C PHE A 135 -18.94 12.76 12.32
N HIS A 136 -18.39 12.68 13.54
CA HIS A 136 -19.16 12.83 14.77
C HIS A 136 -18.86 14.17 15.43
N ILE A 137 -19.88 14.73 16.08
CA ILE A 137 -19.79 16.04 16.71
C ILE A 137 -19.65 15.81 18.22
N ARG A 138 -18.56 16.28 18.79
CA ARG A 138 -18.29 16.19 20.22
C ARG A 138 -19.08 17.22 21.02
N GLN A 139 -19.17 18.45 20.51
CA GLN A 139 -19.83 19.56 21.16
C GLN A 139 -20.56 20.43 20.14
N GLY A 140 -21.75 20.91 20.47
CA GLY A 140 -22.53 21.78 19.58
C GLY A 140 -23.18 21.05 18.42
N ARG A 141 -23.11 21.63 17.23
CA ARG A 141 -23.71 21.10 15.99
C ARG A 141 -22.81 21.37 14.81
N PHE A 142 -23.03 20.64 13.72
CA PHE A 142 -22.38 20.92 12.44
C PHE A 142 -23.03 22.14 11.75
N LEU A 143 -22.55 22.49 10.56
CA LEU A 143 -23.07 23.61 9.78
C LEU A 143 -24.58 23.47 9.55
N PRO A 144 -25.33 24.58 9.52
CA PRO A 144 -26.77 24.54 9.32
C PRO A 144 -27.12 24.12 7.89
N LYS A 145 -28.25 23.42 7.75
CA LYS A 145 -28.82 23.14 6.42
C LYS A 145 -29.36 24.45 5.81
N GLY A 146 -29.13 24.65 4.55
CA GLY A 146 -29.58 25.83 3.81
C GLY A 146 -29.09 25.82 2.36
N ASP A 147 -29.31 26.90 1.64
CA ASP A 147 -28.75 27.10 0.29
C ASP A 147 -27.22 27.14 0.38
N PRO A 148 -26.47 26.26 -0.32
CA PRO A 148 -25.02 26.30 -0.33
C PRO A 148 -24.41 27.65 -0.78
N ARG A 149 -25.17 28.49 -1.47
CA ARG A 149 -24.77 29.85 -1.91
C ARG A 149 -24.84 30.86 -0.78
N GLU A 150 -25.66 30.61 0.24
CA GLU A 150 -25.85 31.50 1.37
C GLU A 150 -25.18 30.90 2.61
N GLY A 151 -24.04 31.44 3.01
CA GLY A 151 -23.28 30.97 4.16
C GLY A 151 -23.34 31.92 5.34
N ALA A 152 -23.87 31.50 6.48
CA ALA A 152 -23.70 32.22 7.74
C ALA A 152 -22.22 32.23 8.16
N PRO A 153 -21.73 33.25 8.86
CA PRO A 153 -20.34 33.31 9.34
C PRO A 153 -20.17 32.42 10.59
N VAL A 154 -20.28 31.11 10.39
CA VAL A 154 -20.15 30.08 11.41
C VAL A 154 -19.04 29.10 11.05
N ALA A 155 -18.41 28.51 12.06
CA ALA A 155 -17.35 27.56 11.89
C ALA A 155 -17.51 26.35 12.83
N VAL A 156 -17.04 25.19 12.35
CA VAL A 156 -16.86 23.98 13.15
C VAL A 156 -15.36 23.67 13.18
N LEU A 157 -14.82 23.39 14.34
CA LEU A 157 -13.39 23.18 14.53
C LEU A 157 -13.08 21.68 14.76
N GLY A 158 -11.97 21.23 14.21
CA GLY A 158 -11.37 19.96 14.59
C GLY A 158 -10.85 20.02 16.03
N THR A 159 -10.73 18.87 16.66
CA THR A 159 -10.39 18.76 18.10
C THR A 159 -9.02 19.36 18.41
N LYS A 160 -8.02 19.09 17.57
CA LYS A 160 -6.65 19.59 17.76
C LYS A 160 -6.57 21.10 17.55
N LEU A 161 -7.19 21.61 16.48
CA LEU A 161 -7.27 23.04 16.24
C LEU A 161 -7.93 23.79 17.41
N ARG A 162 -9.04 23.24 17.91
CA ARG A 162 -9.73 23.78 19.09
C ARG A 162 -8.79 23.84 20.29
N GLN A 163 -8.03 22.78 20.56
CA GLN A 163 -7.12 22.71 21.71
C GLN A 163 -5.97 23.71 21.58
N GLU A 164 -5.39 23.85 20.41
CA GLU A 164 -4.26 24.75 20.13
C GLU A 164 -4.65 26.24 20.20
N ILE A 165 -5.90 26.58 19.86
CA ILE A 165 -6.34 27.99 19.81
C ILE A 165 -7.01 28.44 21.12
N PHE A 166 -7.81 27.55 21.73
CA PHE A 166 -8.59 27.88 22.92
C PHE A 166 -7.99 27.34 24.22
N GLY A 167 -7.07 26.36 24.15
CA GLY A 167 -6.56 25.68 25.34
C GLY A 167 -7.71 25.13 26.20
N GLU A 168 -7.85 25.64 27.42
CA GLU A 168 -8.94 25.24 28.36
C GLU A 168 -10.19 26.12 28.19
N GLU A 169 -10.14 27.19 27.40
CA GLU A 169 -11.29 28.08 27.22
C GLU A 169 -12.43 27.41 26.45
N GLN A 170 -13.65 27.90 26.68
CA GLN A 170 -14.82 27.41 25.96
C GLN A 170 -14.84 27.93 24.52
N ALA A 171 -14.68 27.01 23.54
CA ALA A 171 -14.72 27.37 22.14
C ALA A 171 -16.14 27.60 21.60
N LEU A 172 -17.13 26.81 22.09
CA LEU A 172 -18.50 26.87 21.60
C LEU A 172 -19.15 28.23 21.91
N GLY A 173 -19.68 28.89 20.89
CA GLY A 173 -20.28 30.22 20.98
C GLY A 173 -19.29 31.38 20.86
N SER A 174 -17.99 31.12 21.03
CA SER A 174 -16.91 32.10 20.87
C SER A 174 -16.67 32.42 19.40
N TYR A 175 -15.86 33.44 19.16
CA TYR A 175 -15.53 33.86 17.80
C TYR A 175 -14.07 33.58 17.46
N VAL A 176 -13.83 33.12 16.24
CA VAL A 176 -12.50 33.00 15.64
C VAL A 176 -12.38 33.86 14.39
N ARG A 177 -11.16 34.28 14.06
CA ARG A 177 -10.87 34.88 12.75
C ARG A 177 -10.27 33.81 11.85
N ILE A 178 -10.83 33.63 10.65
CA ILE A 178 -10.32 32.72 9.65
C ILE A 178 -9.98 33.55 8.41
N GLY A 179 -8.70 33.65 8.08
CA GLY A 179 -8.24 34.48 6.97
C GLY A 179 -8.64 35.96 7.10
N GLY A 180 -8.77 36.46 8.34
CA GLY A 180 -9.19 37.84 8.65
C GLY A 180 -10.69 38.03 8.86
N GLU A 181 -11.55 37.12 8.40
CA GLU A 181 -13.00 37.20 8.60
C GLU A 181 -13.42 36.55 9.93
N ARG A 182 -14.49 37.12 10.53
CA ARG A 182 -14.99 36.66 11.84
C ARG A 182 -16.05 35.57 11.70
N TYR A 183 -15.86 34.46 12.38
CA TYR A 183 -16.79 33.30 12.41
C TYR A 183 -17.14 32.94 13.84
N GLN A 184 -18.41 32.60 14.09
CA GLN A 184 -18.83 32.03 15.37
C GLN A 184 -18.61 30.53 15.38
N VAL A 185 -17.96 30.00 16.41
CA VAL A 185 -17.78 28.56 16.60
C VAL A 185 -19.09 27.94 17.08
N ILE A 186 -19.68 27.07 16.27
CA ILE A 186 -20.96 26.41 16.54
C ILE A 186 -20.82 24.93 16.87
N GLY A 187 -19.63 24.37 16.66
CA GLY A 187 -19.36 22.97 16.96
C GLY A 187 -17.89 22.63 17.02
N VAL A 188 -17.60 21.50 17.66
CA VAL A 188 -16.27 20.88 17.71
C VAL A 188 -16.45 19.40 17.37
N LEU A 189 -15.63 18.90 16.46
CA LEU A 189 -15.68 17.50 16.02
C LEU A 189 -15.08 16.55 17.06
N GLU A 190 -15.47 15.29 17.00
CA GLU A 190 -14.73 14.21 17.65
C GLU A 190 -13.38 13.97 16.95
N PRO A 191 -12.36 13.48 17.67
CA PRO A 191 -11.10 13.11 17.05
C PRO A 191 -11.32 12.04 15.98
N LYS A 192 -10.80 12.28 14.78
CA LYS A 192 -10.82 11.31 13.67
C LYS A 192 -9.41 10.86 13.26
N GLY A 193 -8.39 11.62 13.66
CA GLY A 193 -7.00 11.32 13.38
C GLY A 193 -6.52 11.84 12.03
N GLN A 194 -5.56 11.13 11.44
CA GLN A 194 -4.96 11.49 10.17
C GLN A 194 -5.53 10.62 9.04
N PHE A 195 -5.79 11.22 7.91
CA PHE A 195 -6.16 10.53 6.68
C PHE A 195 -5.12 10.82 5.59
N LEU A 196 -4.46 9.78 5.10
CA LEU A 196 -3.39 9.88 4.08
C LEU A 196 -2.34 10.97 4.37
N GLY A 197 -2.03 11.20 5.64
CA GLY A 197 -1.07 12.22 6.06
C GLY A 197 -1.66 13.61 6.32
N PHE A 198 -2.94 13.83 6.04
CA PHE A 198 -3.67 15.04 6.42
C PHE A 198 -4.27 14.87 7.80
N ASP A 199 -3.98 15.80 8.71
CA ASP A 199 -4.53 15.81 10.06
C ASP A 199 -5.94 16.42 10.03
N LEU A 200 -6.97 15.57 10.09
CA LEU A 200 -8.38 16.00 10.06
C LEU A 200 -8.81 16.68 11.36
N ASP A 201 -8.05 16.47 12.43
CA ASP A 201 -8.30 17.11 13.74
C ASP A 201 -7.75 18.54 13.79
N ASP A 202 -6.84 18.91 12.86
CA ASP A 202 -6.21 20.23 12.76
C ASP A 202 -6.79 21.05 11.59
N THR A 203 -8.10 21.10 11.52
CA THR A 203 -8.86 21.74 10.42
C THR A 203 -10.02 22.56 10.91
N ALA A 204 -10.48 23.50 10.10
CA ALA A 204 -11.72 24.24 10.30
C ALA A 204 -12.71 24.00 9.14
N TYR A 205 -13.98 23.97 9.45
CA TYR A 205 -15.08 23.76 8.49
C TYR A 205 -15.99 24.98 8.52
N ILE A 206 -16.20 25.58 7.35
CA ILE A 206 -17.08 26.76 7.15
C ILE A 206 -18.03 26.50 5.97
N PRO A 207 -19.11 27.27 5.82
CA PRO A 207 -19.97 27.15 4.64
C PRO A 207 -19.20 27.33 3.33
N VAL A 208 -19.52 26.51 2.33
CA VAL A 208 -18.78 26.44 1.05
C VAL A 208 -18.73 27.80 0.34
N SER A 209 -19.82 28.58 0.34
CA SER A 209 -19.84 29.92 -0.25
C SER A 209 -18.84 30.88 0.41
N ARG A 210 -18.68 30.77 1.74
CA ARG A 210 -17.69 31.57 2.47
C ARG A 210 -16.27 31.18 2.12
N ALA A 211 -16.00 29.87 1.99
CA ALA A 211 -14.67 29.39 1.59
C ALA A 211 -14.32 29.82 0.15
N LEU A 212 -15.28 29.74 -0.79
CA LEU A 212 -15.08 30.22 -2.15
C LEU A 212 -14.74 31.72 -2.17
N ALA A 213 -15.44 32.53 -1.38
CA ALA A 213 -15.15 33.97 -1.25
C ALA A 213 -13.79 34.20 -0.57
N LEU A 214 -13.52 33.54 0.56
CA LEU A 214 -12.27 33.66 1.32
C LEU A 214 -11.02 33.35 0.50
N PHE A 215 -11.09 32.31 -0.33
CA PHE A 215 -9.96 31.87 -1.16
C PHE A 215 -9.99 32.46 -2.58
N ASN A 216 -10.94 33.35 -2.88
CA ASN A 216 -11.16 33.92 -4.21
C ASN A 216 -11.20 32.84 -5.32
N ARG A 217 -11.91 31.74 -5.04
CA ARG A 217 -12.10 30.63 -5.99
C ARG A 217 -13.48 30.71 -6.64
N ARG A 218 -13.53 30.38 -7.93
CA ARG A 218 -14.79 30.29 -8.68
C ARG A 218 -15.36 28.88 -8.69
N GLY A 219 -14.51 27.87 -8.57
CA GLY A 219 -14.87 26.48 -8.65
C GLY A 219 -14.56 25.68 -7.38
N LEU A 220 -15.23 24.56 -7.30
CA LEU A 220 -15.03 23.53 -6.27
C LEU A 220 -13.78 22.71 -6.59
N ILE A 221 -13.12 22.21 -5.55
CA ILE A 221 -12.01 21.27 -5.72
C ILE A 221 -12.51 19.84 -5.98
N GLU A 222 -13.66 19.50 -5.42
CA GLU A 222 -14.34 18.23 -5.63
C GLU A 222 -15.82 18.32 -5.21
N ILE A 223 -16.59 17.33 -5.65
CA ILE A 223 -17.97 17.12 -5.20
C ILE A 223 -18.06 15.67 -4.73
N ASP A 224 -18.25 15.47 -3.44
CA ASP A 224 -18.45 14.15 -2.86
C ASP A 224 -19.92 13.77 -2.88
N VAL A 225 -20.19 12.58 -3.35
CA VAL A 225 -21.55 12.05 -3.54
C VAL A 225 -21.68 10.77 -2.74
N LEU A 226 -22.61 10.77 -1.79
CA LEU A 226 -23.02 9.58 -1.06
C LEU A 226 -24.10 8.87 -1.83
N LEU A 227 -23.87 7.60 -2.12
CA LEU A 227 -24.83 6.74 -2.79
C LEU A 227 -25.69 5.98 -1.77
N THR A 228 -26.91 5.64 -2.16
CA THR A 228 -27.77 4.75 -1.33
C THR A 228 -27.09 3.39 -1.09
N PRO A 229 -27.25 2.78 0.11
CA PRO A 229 -26.48 1.61 0.52
C PRO A 229 -26.49 0.42 -0.45
N ASP A 230 -27.61 0.18 -1.13
CA ASP A 230 -27.80 -0.98 -2.01
C ASP A 230 -27.57 -0.66 -3.50
N ALA A 231 -27.09 0.55 -3.81
CA ALA A 231 -26.95 0.99 -5.17
C ALA A 231 -25.58 0.63 -5.75
N ALA A 232 -25.57 0.01 -6.92
CA ALA A 232 -24.33 -0.21 -7.66
C ALA A 232 -23.73 1.14 -8.11
N ALA A 233 -22.46 1.40 -7.75
CA ALA A 233 -21.79 2.67 -8.04
C ALA A 233 -21.66 2.95 -9.54
N THR A 234 -21.34 1.94 -10.35
CA THR A 234 -21.09 2.09 -11.79
C THR A 234 -22.26 2.69 -12.58
N PRO A 235 -23.53 2.21 -12.48
CA PRO A 235 -24.64 2.83 -13.19
C PRO A 235 -24.99 4.22 -12.68
N ILE A 236 -24.75 4.54 -11.41
CA ILE A 236 -24.97 5.88 -10.87
C ILE A 236 -23.88 6.83 -11.39
N ALA A 237 -22.62 6.41 -11.38
CA ALA A 237 -21.53 7.16 -11.97
C ALA A 237 -21.78 7.51 -13.44
N ALA A 238 -22.36 6.56 -14.22
CA ALA A 238 -22.74 6.82 -15.60
C ALA A 238 -23.85 7.90 -15.72
N ARG A 239 -24.85 7.89 -14.84
CA ARG A 239 -25.89 8.93 -14.80
C ARG A 239 -25.36 10.28 -14.37
N ILE A 240 -24.49 10.33 -13.36
CA ILE A 240 -23.79 11.54 -12.93
C ILE A 240 -22.98 12.11 -14.10
N ARG A 241 -22.22 11.27 -14.81
CA ARG A 241 -21.44 11.66 -15.98
C ARG A 241 -22.32 12.30 -17.06
N GLN A 242 -23.44 11.67 -17.41
CA GLN A 242 -24.36 12.23 -18.40
C GLN A 242 -24.95 13.57 -17.95
N THR A 243 -25.31 13.70 -16.67
CA THR A 243 -25.84 14.94 -16.11
C THR A 243 -24.83 16.07 -16.20
N LEU A 244 -23.58 15.81 -15.87
CA LEU A 244 -22.51 16.81 -15.91
C LEU A 244 -22.10 17.16 -17.34
N ILE A 245 -21.95 16.19 -18.23
CA ILE A 245 -21.66 16.44 -19.66
C ILE A 245 -22.71 17.36 -20.28
N ALA A 246 -24.01 17.12 -20.01
CA ALA A 246 -25.07 17.98 -20.52
C ALA A 246 -24.98 19.42 -20.00
N ARG A 247 -24.41 19.64 -18.81
CA ARG A 247 -24.20 20.96 -18.20
C ARG A 247 -22.90 21.62 -18.66
N HIS A 248 -21.90 20.83 -18.98
CA HIS A 248 -20.56 21.26 -19.42
C HIS A 248 -20.44 21.30 -20.96
N ARG A 249 -21.50 21.73 -21.67
CA ARG A 249 -21.53 21.92 -23.15
C ARG A 249 -21.14 20.67 -23.95
N ASN A 250 -21.49 19.48 -23.45
CA ASN A 250 -21.12 18.17 -23.98
C ASN A 250 -19.60 17.87 -23.93
N GLU A 251 -18.88 18.50 -23.04
CA GLU A 251 -17.46 18.17 -22.76
C GLU A 251 -17.35 17.39 -21.46
N GLU A 252 -16.47 16.38 -21.43
CA GLU A 252 -16.11 15.63 -20.22
C GLU A 252 -14.81 16.23 -19.66
N ASP A 253 -14.91 17.31 -18.95
CA ASP A 253 -13.81 18.08 -18.32
C ASP A 253 -13.70 17.83 -16.81
N PHE A 254 -14.25 16.74 -16.35
CA PHE A 254 -14.22 16.26 -14.98
C PHE A 254 -13.87 14.77 -14.94
N THR A 255 -13.43 14.30 -13.79
CA THR A 255 -13.18 12.87 -13.52
C THR A 255 -14.09 12.40 -12.40
N ILE A 256 -14.76 11.28 -12.60
CA ILE A 256 -15.52 10.60 -11.56
C ILE A 256 -14.65 9.48 -11.03
N VAL A 257 -14.37 9.52 -9.73
CA VAL A 257 -13.57 8.51 -9.05
C VAL A 257 -14.50 7.71 -8.13
N THR A 258 -14.66 6.44 -8.43
CA THR A 258 -15.35 5.51 -7.52
C THR A 258 -14.33 4.87 -6.58
N GLN A 259 -14.79 4.43 -5.42
CA GLN A 259 -13.95 3.71 -4.49
C GLN A 259 -13.34 2.45 -5.13
N ASP A 260 -14.12 1.72 -5.93
CA ASP A 260 -13.66 0.53 -6.63
C ASP A 260 -12.55 0.84 -7.65
N GLU A 261 -12.69 1.94 -8.40
CA GLU A 261 -11.64 2.39 -9.33
C GLU A 261 -10.36 2.78 -8.58
N MET A 262 -10.48 3.48 -7.47
CA MET A 262 -9.34 3.88 -6.65
C MET A 262 -8.63 2.64 -6.07
N LEU A 263 -9.38 1.67 -5.56
CA LEU A 263 -8.84 0.40 -5.07
C LEU A 263 -8.19 -0.42 -6.20
N SER A 264 -8.74 -0.38 -7.41
CA SER A 264 -8.17 -1.08 -8.57
C SER A 264 -6.84 -0.44 -9.02
N VAL A 265 -6.77 0.89 -9.05
CA VAL A 265 -5.51 1.62 -9.35
C VAL A 265 -4.44 1.29 -8.32
N LEU A 266 -4.80 1.29 -7.03
CA LEU A 266 -3.90 0.89 -5.97
C LEU A 266 -3.46 -0.57 -6.12
N GLY A 267 -4.39 -1.48 -6.45
CA GLY A 267 -4.10 -2.88 -6.74
C GLY A 267 -3.05 -3.01 -7.85
N ASN A 268 -3.25 -2.33 -8.97
CA ASN A 268 -2.32 -2.33 -10.10
C ASN A 268 -0.92 -1.82 -9.72
N VAL A 269 -0.85 -0.75 -8.93
CA VAL A 269 0.44 -0.23 -8.42
C VAL A 269 1.12 -1.27 -7.53
N MET A 270 0.37 -1.91 -6.63
CA MET A 270 0.91 -2.97 -5.77
C MET A 270 1.35 -4.19 -6.57
N ASP A 271 0.67 -4.56 -7.63
CA ASP A 271 1.07 -5.66 -8.51
C ASP A 271 2.38 -5.36 -9.23
N ILE A 272 2.58 -4.12 -9.71
CA ILE A 272 3.87 -3.68 -10.29
C ILE A 272 4.98 -3.74 -9.25
N VAL A 273 4.74 -3.25 -8.03
CA VAL A 273 5.70 -3.33 -6.92
C VAL A 273 6.02 -4.79 -6.59
N ASN A 274 5.01 -5.66 -6.48
CA ASN A 274 5.19 -7.09 -6.21
C ASN A 274 5.99 -7.79 -7.32
N LEU A 275 5.76 -7.43 -8.59
CA LEU A 275 6.52 -7.94 -9.72
C LEU A 275 7.99 -7.52 -9.66
N ALA A 276 8.25 -6.24 -9.36
CA ALA A 276 9.62 -5.73 -9.19
C ALA A 276 10.36 -6.42 -8.04
N VAL A 277 9.68 -6.57 -6.90
CA VAL A 277 10.21 -7.29 -5.72
C VAL A 277 10.47 -8.76 -6.04
N GLY A 278 9.53 -9.41 -6.72
CA GLY A 278 9.68 -10.79 -7.19
C GLY A 278 10.87 -10.94 -8.13
N GLY A 279 11.09 -9.96 -9.02
CA GLY A 279 12.26 -9.91 -9.90
C GLY A 279 13.58 -9.80 -9.14
N ILE A 280 13.69 -8.87 -8.19
CA ILE A 280 14.88 -8.69 -7.36
C ILE A 280 15.15 -9.94 -6.51
N GLY A 281 14.11 -10.50 -5.88
CA GLY A 281 14.20 -11.74 -5.12
C GLY A 281 14.60 -12.93 -5.99
N GLY A 282 14.05 -13.01 -7.21
CA GLY A 282 14.39 -14.02 -8.21
C GLY A 282 15.86 -13.96 -8.60
N ILE A 283 16.40 -12.76 -8.89
CA ILE A 283 17.82 -12.57 -9.18
C ILE A 283 18.70 -13.01 -8.01
N SER A 284 18.34 -12.63 -6.78
CA SER A 284 19.08 -13.02 -5.58
C SER A 284 19.06 -14.53 -5.36
N LEU A 285 17.91 -15.18 -5.57
CA LEU A 285 17.80 -16.64 -5.51
C LEU A 285 18.60 -17.33 -6.62
N LEU A 286 18.68 -16.72 -7.81
CA LEU A 286 19.47 -17.23 -8.93
C LEU A 286 20.98 -17.19 -8.61
N VAL A 287 21.46 -16.13 -7.96
CA VAL A 287 22.84 -16.03 -7.44
C VAL A 287 23.09 -17.12 -6.39
N GLY A 288 22.15 -17.32 -5.46
CA GLY A 288 22.22 -18.41 -4.48
C GLY A 288 22.25 -19.80 -5.16
N ALA A 289 21.44 -19.99 -6.21
CA ALA A 289 21.39 -21.23 -6.99
C ALA A 289 22.73 -21.54 -7.67
N ILE A 290 23.35 -20.52 -8.28
CA ILE A 290 24.68 -20.63 -8.91
C ILE A 290 25.73 -20.98 -7.82
N GLY A 291 25.62 -20.38 -6.63
CA GLY A 291 26.47 -20.70 -5.50
C GLY A 291 26.36 -22.17 -5.07
N ILE A 292 25.11 -22.69 -4.93
CA ILE A 292 24.87 -24.11 -4.62
C ILE A 292 25.45 -25.01 -5.74
N LEU A 293 25.19 -24.69 -7.00
CA LEU A 293 25.66 -25.44 -8.17
C LEU A 293 27.18 -25.53 -8.18
N THR A 294 27.87 -24.42 -7.97
CA THR A 294 29.33 -24.34 -7.91
C THR A 294 29.89 -25.16 -6.76
N MET A 295 29.28 -25.01 -5.58
CA MET A 295 29.64 -25.79 -4.37
C MET A 295 29.49 -27.27 -4.61
N MET A 296 28.36 -27.69 -5.19
CA MET A 296 28.10 -29.12 -5.47
C MET A 296 29.08 -29.68 -6.49
N TRP A 297 29.45 -28.90 -7.52
CA TRP A 297 30.45 -29.31 -8.52
C TRP A 297 31.82 -29.57 -7.85
N ILE A 298 32.25 -28.67 -6.99
CA ILE A 298 33.51 -28.81 -6.27
C ILE A 298 33.44 -30.01 -5.30
N SER A 299 32.37 -30.13 -4.50
CA SER A 299 32.16 -31.23 -3.53
C SER A 299 32.21 -32.61 -4.23
N VAL A 300 31.56 -32.71 -5.40
CA VAL A 300 31.60 -33.91 -6.22
C VAL A 300 33.03 -34.26 -6.70
N ASN A 301 33.83 -33.25 -7.05
CA ASN A 301 35.21 -33.42 -7.50
C ASN A 301 36.15 -33.81 -6.35
N GLU A 302 36.02 -33.18 -5.19
CA GLU A 302 36.83 -33.45 -4.00
C GLU A 302 36.56 -34.88 -3.47
N ARG A 303 35.29 -35.37 -3.52
CA ARG A 303 34.87 -36.67 -3.02
C ARG A 303 34.88 -37.80 -4.08
N ARG A 304 35.67 -37.66 -5.17
CA ARG A 304 35.72 -38.69 -6.26
C ARG A 304 36.15 -40.05 -5.77
N ALA A 305 37.11 -40.14 -4.84
CA ALA A 305 37.59 -41.39 -4.26
C ALA A 305 36.50 -42.08 -3.39
N GLU A 306 35.80 -41.32 -2.56
CA GLU A 306 34.68 -41.81 -1.73
C GLU A 306 33.51 -42.33 -2.58
N ILE A 307 33.17 -41.59 -3.63
CA ILE A 307 32.13 -42.00 -4.59
C ILE A 307 32.55 -43.25 -5.36
N GLY A 308 33.84 -43.37 -5.71
CA GLY A 308 34.40 -44.55 -6.35
C GLY A 308 34.30 -45.76 -5.44
N LEU A 309 34.68 -45.65 -4.17
CA LEU A 309 34.57 -46.67 -3.16
C LEU A 309 33.10 -47.09 -2.92
N ALA A 310 32.20 -46.16 -2.77
CA ALA A 310 30.77 -46.42 -2.61
C ALA A 310 30.20 -47.21 -3.81
N LYS A 311 30.59 -46.88 -5.05
CA LYS A 311 30.22 -47.65 -6.25
C LYS A 311 30.82 -49.04 -6.26
N ALA A 312 32.07 -49.20 -5.83
CA ALA A 312 32.72 -50.51 -5.71
C ALA A 312 32.00 -51.42 -4.68
N LEU A 313 31.43 -50.82 -3.65
CA LEU A 313 30.60 -51.48 -2.63
C LEU A 313 29.13 -51.69 -3.06
N GLY A 314 28.76 -51.35 -4.32
CA GLY A 314 27.44 -51.62 -4.90
C GLY A 314 26.43 -50.45 -4.82
N ALA A 315 26.85 -49.22 -4.48
CA ALA A 315 25.95 -48.08 -4.48
C ALA A 315 25.49 -47.77 -5.91
N THR A 316 24.16 -47.61 -6.07
CA THR A 316 23.55 -47.27 -7.35
C THR A 316 23.73 -45.77 -7.65
N PRO A 317 23.76 -45.38 -8.96
CA PRO A 317 23.83 -43.95 -9.35
C PRO A 317 22.70 -43.12 -8.77
N ARG A 318 21.52 -43.73 -8.56
CA ARG A 318 20.36 -43.06 -7.95
C ARG A 318 20.61 -42.72 -6.47
N GLN A 319 21.21 -43.61 -5.72
CA GLN A 319 21.53 -43.37 -4.30
C GLN A 319 22.53 -42.23 -4.14
N ILE A 320 23.53 -42.14 -5.01
CA ILE A 320 24.52 -41.07 -5.01
C ILE A 320 23.82 -39.73 -5.39
N LEU A 321 22.93 -39.73 -6.40
CA LEU A 321 22.15 -38.58 -6.78
C LEU A 321 21.28 -38.06 -5.60
N VAL A 322 20.56 -38.97 -4.93
CA VAL A 322 19.70 -38.60 -3.79
C VAL A 322 20.53 -38.01 -2.66
N LEU A 323 21.73 -38.51 -2.40
CA LEU A 323 22.62 -37.97 -1.37
C LEU A 323 22.99 -36.50 -1.65
N PHE A 324 23.39 -36.16 -2.88
CA PHE A 324 23.75 -34.82 -3.26
C PHE A 324 22.52 -33.88 -3.33
N LEU A 325 21.37 -34.41 -3.75
CA LEU A 325 20.11 -33.65 -3.71
C LEU A 325 19.68 -33.32 -2.27
N ALA A 326 19.84 -34.26 -1.35
CA ALA A 326 19.57 -34.06 0.07
C ALA A 326 20.48 -32.97 0.66
N GLU A 327 21.79 -32.98 0.30
CA GLU A 327 22.76 -31.98 0.75
C GLU A 327 22.41 -30.58 0.20
N ALA A 328 22.12 -30.45 -1.11
CA ALA A 328 21.72 -29.21 -1.73
C ALA A 328 20.40 -28.65 -1.15
N SER A 329 19.41 -29.55 -0.94
CA SER A 329 18.12 -29.17 -0.35
C SER A 329 18.26 -28.75 1.11
N ALA A 330 19.11 -29.40 1.88
CA ALA A 330 19.36 -29.02 3.28
C ALA A 330 20.00 -27.66 3.39
N LEU A 331 20.95 -27.32 2.52
CA LEU A 331 21.58 -25.99 2.45
C LEU A 331 20.55 -24.91 2.05
N ALA A 332 19.75 -25.18 1.03
CA ALA A 332 18.73 -24.25 0.56
C ALA A 332 17.63 -24.05 1.62
N LEU A 333 17.21 -25.09 2.30
CA LEU A 333 16.20 -25.02 3.37
C LEU A 333 16.75 -24.26 4.59
N ALA A 334 17.99 -24.54 5.00
CA ALA A 334 18.64 -23.81 6.08
C ALA A 334 18.78 -22.32 5.76
N GLY A 335 19.26 -21.99 4.55
CA GLY A 335 19.31 -20.60 4.06
C GLY A 335 17.93 -19.96 4.00
N GLY A 336 16.92 -20.72 3.56
CA GLY A 336 15.52 -20.31 3.52
C GLY A 336 14.97 -19.97 4.91
N ILE A 337 15.15 -20.85 5.88
CA ILE A 337 14.70 -20.64 7.27
C ILE A 337 15.41 -19.42 7.88
N LEU A 338 16.73 -19.32 7.73
CA LEU A 338 17.49 -18.18 8.22
C LEU A 338 17.05 -16.88 7.55
N GLY A 339 16.77 -16.90 6.24
CA GLY A 339 16.25 -15.76 5.50
C GLY A 339 14.86 -15.31 5.98
N VAL A 340 13.96 -16.29 6.26
CA VAL A 340 12.65 -16.00 6.85
C VAL A 340 12.79 -15.38 8.24
N LEU A 341 13.62 -15.96 9.10
CA LEU A 341 13.85 -15.45 10.46
C LEU A 341 14.45 -14.04 10.43
N ALA A 342 15.44 -13.81 9.56
CA ALA A 342 16.05 -12.51 9.37
C ALA A 342 15.03 -11.49 8.81
N GLY A 343 14.22 -11.86 7.83
CA GLY A 343 13.17 -11.04 7.24
C GLY A 343 12.10 -10.64 8.25
N LEU A 344 11.60 -11.60 9.04
CA LEU A 344 10.63 -11.35 10.11
C LEU A 344 11.23 -10.49 11.24
N GLY A 345 12.49 -10.76 11.60
CA GLY A 345 13.21 -10.00 12.62
C GLY A 345 13.41 -8.55 12.17
N LEU A 346 13.83 -8.34 10.93
CA LEU A 346 14.03 -7.00 10.36
C LEU A 346 12.71 -6.25 10.19
N ALA A 347 11.65 -6.93 9.76
CA ALA A 347 10.30 -6.35 9.67
C ALA A 347 9.81 -5.87 11.05
N ARG A 348 10.03 -6.69 12.11
CA ARG A 348 9.71 -6.28 13.48
C ARG A 348 10.56 -5.10 13.96
N ALA A 349 11.86 -5.14 13.71
CA ALA A 349 12.78 -4.07 14.08
C ALA A 349 12.38 -2.74 13.41
N LEU A 350 12.04 -2.80 12.12
CA LEU A 350 11.64 -1.63 11.36
C LEU A 350 10.35 -0.99 11.92
N ARG A 351 9.40 -1.81 12.38
CA ARG A 351 8.18 -1.34 13.04
C ARG A 351 8.47 -0.58 14.35
N PHE A 352 9.55 -0.94 15.06
CA PHE A 352 9.98 -0.22 16.27
C PHE A 352 10.69 1.10 15.95
N VAL A 353 11.51 1.11 14.89
CA VAL A 353 12.33 2.29 14.51
C VAL A 353 11.51 3.36 13.82
N VAL A 354 10.49 2.94 13.04
CA VAL A 354 9.61 3.85 12.29
C VAL A 354 8.16 3.61 12.75
N PRO A 355 7.73 4.29 13.83
CA PRO A 355 6.36 4.23 14.28
C PRO A 355 5.41 4.74 13.18
N GLY A 356 4.39 3.95 12.84
CA GLY A 356 3.43 4.30 11.79
C GLY A 356 3.67 3.60 10.44
N LEU A 357 4.80 2.90 10.25
CA LEU A 357 4.97 2.08 9.05
C LEU A 357 4.06 0.83 9.12
N PRO A 358 3.09 0.69 8.21
CA PRO A 358 2.19 -0.45 8.23
C PRO A 358 2.92 -1.68 7.69
N ILE A 359 3.29 -2.58 8.58
CA ILE A 359 3.97 -3.84 8.24
C ILE A 359 3.03 -5.00 8.58
N ALA A 360 2.69 -5.79 7.57
CA ALA A 360 1.91 -7.02 7.74
C ALA A 360 2.60 -8.14 6.95
N THR A 361 2.99 -9.21 7.62
CA THR A 361 3.64 -10.34 6.95
C THR A 361 2.61 -11.46 6.75
N PRO A 362 2.11 -11.69 5.54
CA PRO A 362 1.17 -12.76 5.25
C PRO A 362 1.88 -14.11 5.27
N VAL A 363 1.29 -15.09 5.97
CA VAL A 363 1.80 -16.47 6.04
C VAL A 363 2.02 -17.11 4.67
N PRO A 364 1.14 -16.90 3.65
CA PRO A 364 1.35 -17.47 2.32
C PRO A 364 2.70 -17.10 1.67
N TYR A 365 3.18 -15.86 1.86
CA TYR A 365 4.47 -15.43 1.29
C TYR A 365 5.65 -16.11 1.99
N VAL A 366 5.56 -16.35 3.31
CA VAL A 366 6.58 -17.10 4.06
C VAL A 366 6.67 -18.52 3.56
N VAL A 367 5.52 -19.20 3.37
CA VAL A 367 5.47 -20.55 2.83
C VAL A 367 5.99 -20.60 1.40
N ALA A 368 5.57 -19.65 0.55
CA ALA A 368 6.04 -19.56 -0.83
C ALA A 368 7.57 -19.38 -0.91
N ALA A 369 8.16 -18.53 -0.06
CA ALA A 369 9.60 -18.32 0.00
C ALA A 369 10.36 -19.61 0.37
N LEU A 370 9.87 -20.39 1.33
CA LEU A 370 10.47 -21.66 1.71
C LEU A 370 10.35 -22.71 0.59
N VAL A 371 9.19 -22.78 -0.06
CA VAL A 371 8.98 -23.71 -1.19
C VAL A 371 9.91 -23.35 -2.35
N VAL A 372 9.97 -22.08 -2.74
CA VAL A 372 10.84 -21.62 -3.84
C VAL A 372 12.30 -21.86 -3.51
N SER A 373 12.75 -21.57 -2.28
CA SER A 373 14.12 -21.86 -1.83
C SER A 373 14.44 -23.35 -1.97
N THR A 374 13.54 -24.23 -1.54
CA THR A 374 13.73 -25.69 -1.63
C THR A 374 13.79 -26.17 -3.09
N VAL A 375 12.89 -25.65 -3.94
CA VAL A 375 12.87 -25.98 -5.39
C VAL A 375 14.16 -25.53 -6.07
N VAL A 376 14.64 -24.33 -5.76
CA VAL A 376 15.92 -23.81 -6.26
C VAL A 376 17.09 -24.69 -5.84
N GLY A 377 17.11 -25.11 -4.56
CA GLY A 377 18.13 -26.04 -4.05
C GLY A 377 18.13 -27.39 -4.79
N LEU A 378 16.94 -27.97 -4.98
CA LEU A 378 16.78 -29.23 -5.75
C LEU A 378 17.23 -29.06 -7.20
N ALA A 379 16.80 -28.01 -7.89
CA ALA A 379 17.16 -27.75 -9.29
C ALA A 379 18.68 -27.59 -9.45
N SER A 380 19.33 -26.85 -8.54
CA SER A 380 20.78 -26.63 -8.55
C SER A 380 21.58 -27.89 -8.23
N GLY A 381 21.02 -28.82 -7.44
CA GLY A 381 21.66 -30.10 -7.13
C GLY A 381 21.58 -31.14 -8.26
N VAL A 382 20.55 -31.06 -9.14
CA VAL A 382 20.35 -32.05 -10.24
C VAL A 382 21.41 -31.90 -11.34
N LEU A 383 21.79 -30.68 -11.71
CA LEU A 383 22.69 -30.42 -12.85
C LEU A 383 24.05 -31.07 -12.71
N PRO A 384 24.81 -30.95 -11.60
CA PRO A 384 26.13 -31.61 -11.46
C PRO A 384 26.06 -33.14 -11.41
N ALA A 385 24.92 -33.65 -10.95
CA ALA A 385 24.74 -35.10 -10.79
C ALA A 385 24.37 -35.79 -12.10
N ARG A 386 23.84 -35.10 -13.10
CA ARG A 386 23.48 -35.63 -14.45
C ARG A 386 24.66 -35.66 -15.44
N ASP A 387 25.58 -34.71 -15.33
CA ASP A 387 26.65 -34.50 -16.33
C ASP A 387 27.67 -35.66 -16.42
N ARG A 388 27.66 -36.57 -15.44
CA ARG A 388 28.49 -37.80 -15.43
C ARG A 388 27.99 -38.91 -16.37
N LYS A 389 26.81 -38.79 -16.99
CA LYS A 389 26.39 -39.79 -18.01
C LYS A 389 27.10 -39.59 -19.34
N SER A 390 27.51 -38.35 -19.64
CA SER A 390 28.14 -37.97 -20.96
C SER A 390 29.65 -38.16 -21.01
N THR A 391 30.37 -38.17 -19.86
CA THR A 391 31.85 -38.25 -19.86
C THR A 391 32.36 -39.68 -20.10
N ARG A 392 31.52 -40.71 -20.21
CA ARG A 392 31.93 -42.09 -20.52
C ARG A 392 31.96 -42.45 -22.02
N LEU A 393 31.49 -41.58 -22.90
CA LEU A 393 31.45 -41.88 -24.33
C LEU A 393 32.66 -41.35 -25.11
N ASN A 394 33.54 -40.53 -24.50
CA ASN A 394 34.66 -39.91 -25.22
C ASN A 394 36.04 -40.53 -24.94
N SER A 395 36.13 -41.58 -24.11
CA SER A 395 37.43 -42.28 -23.83
C SER A 395 37.66 -43.54 -24.68
N SER A 396 36.78 -43.83 -25.65
CA SER A 396 36.92 -45.02 -26.53
C SER A 396 37.37 -44.71 -27.94
N HIS A 397 37.80 -43.47 -28.27
CA HIS A 397 38.28 -43.10 -29.60
C HIS A 397 39.70 -42.55 -29.63
N THR A 398 40.59 -42.99 -28.74
CA THR A 398 42.05 -42.83 -28.92
C THR A 398 42.76 -44.11 -28.57
N ARG A 399 42.77 -45.01 -29.53
CA ARG A 399 43.83 -45.98 -29.79
C ARG A 399 43.98 -46.13 -31.30
#